data_54729b592041af6420bc2bb57944eaf7
#
_entry.id   54729b592041af6420bc2bb57944eaf7
#
_cell.length_a   1.000
_cell.length_b   1.000
_cell.length_c   1.000
_cell.angle_alpha   90.00
_cell.angle_beta   90.00
_cell.angle_gamma   90.00
#
_symmetry.space_group_name_H-M   'P 1'
#
loop_
_entity.id
_entity.type
_entity.pdbx_description
1 polymer ?
#
loop_
_entity_poly.entity_id
_entity_poly.type
_entity_poly.pdbx_seq_one_letter_code
_entity_poly.pdbx_strand_id
1 'polypeptide(L)'
;MMKKKLLFILSLAFIGISCFACLDDETKYVTQKKTNYPLTAFAVAVNNVQTGTTSYYHGKIDQTTHRIEIGTIENANVITGVDYTLMDGAAISPDPATFIQNWQKEQKVTVTTADNQSTTYTIALPKYDETLRDIIFLDDFNVNGIPNPDSWVLCQRSTSDWGDEMSESDDQAYVEDGKLILKAEKIGKEYRAGGIESMGKVDFTFGRVEVRARIPNHPDGAFPAIWLMPQKSAPLYSSWPNGGEIDIMEHIRQEDVIYQTVHTHYTYDLNIKDPINSTSVTCNYEDWNIYAVEWTEDKITFFV
;
A
#
# COMPACT_ATOMS: atom_id res chain seq x y z
N MET A 1 21.00 24.51 -5.85
CA MET A 1 20.13 23.43 -6.39
C MET A 1 19.20 23.04 -5.24
N MET A 2 17.93 23.41 -5.30
CA MET A 2 16.97 23.01 -4.25
C MET A 2 16.72 21.51 -4.38
N LYS A 3 17.06 20.74 -3.34
CA LYS A 3 16.79 19.31 -3.27
C LYS A 3 15.29 19.14 -3.02
N LYS A 4 14.62 18.40 -3.90
CA LYS A 4 13.22 18.02 -3.68
C LYS A 4 13.14 17.03 -2.54
N LYS A 5 12.33 17.33 -1.53
CA LYS A 5 11.95 16.36 -0.50
C LYS A 5 10.85 15.48 -1.07
N LEU A 6 11.04 14.21 -0.97
CA LEU A 6 10.08 13.18 -1.38
C LEU A 6 9.27 12.78 -0.16
N LEU A 7 7.96 12.76 -0.28
CA LEU A 7 7.06 12.17 0.70
C LEU A 7 6.37 10.96 0.06
N PHE A 8 6.53 9.81 0.68
CA PHE A 8 5.89 8.57 0.29
C PHE A 8 4.90 8.18 1.40
N ILE A 9 3.62 8.10 1.08
CA ILE A 9 2.58 7.76 2.06
C ILE A 9 1.86 6.51 1.59
N LEU A 10 1.95 5.46 2.38
CA LEU A 10 1.31 4.18 2.14
C LEU A 10 0.36 3.83 3.29
N SER A 11 -0.84 3.36 2.98
CA SER A 11 -1.77 2.82 3.97
C SER A 11 -1.84 1.31 3.89
N LEU A 12 -1.24 0.61 4.84
CA LEU A 12 -1.28 -0.85 4.94
C LEU A 12 -2.17 -1.30 6.10
N ALA A 13 -2.96 -2.33 5.89
CA ALA A 13 -3.68 -3.01 6.96
C ALA A 13 -3.43 -4.51 6.91
N PHE A 14 -3.05 -5.07 8.04
CA PHE A 14 -3.09 -6.50 8.27
C PHE A 14 -4.45 -6.87 8.87
N ILE A 15 -5.18 -7.79 8.23
CA ILE A 15 -6.27 -8.49 8.89
C ILE A 15 -5.76 -9.90 9.18
N GLY A 16 -5.27 -10.10 10.39
CA GLY A 16 -4.96 -11.44 10.87
C GLY A 16 -6.25 -12.22 11.04
N ILE A 17 -6.36 -13.34 10.36
CA ILE A 17 -7.34 -14.35 10.73
C ILE A 17 -6.80 -15.03 11.98
N SER A 18 -7.57 -14.94 13.08
CA SER A 18 -7.27 -15.69 14.29
C SER A 18 -7.14 -17.17 13.94
N CYS A 19 -5.93 -17.73 14.01
CA CYS A 19 -5.75 -19.16 14.09
C CYS A 19 -6.36 -19.64 15.42
N PHE A 20 -7.60 -20.12 15.36
CA PHE A 20 -8.08 -21.00 16.42
C PHE A 20 -7.25 -22.29 16.35
N ALA A 21 -6.46 -22.50 17.38
CA ALA A 21 -5.81 -23.78 17.60
C ALA A 21 -6.86 -24.89 17.53
N CYS A 22 -6.53 -25.90 16.76
CA CYS A 22 -7.24 -27.15 16.55
C CYS A 22 -8.13 -27.59 17.70
N LEU A 23 -9.39 -27.83 17.40
CA LEU A 23 -10.07 -29.08 17.69
C LEU A 23 -11.40 -29.07 16.91
N ASP A 24 -11.55 -30.17 16.10
CA ASP A 24 -12.78 -30.64 15.46
C ASP A 24 -13.34 -29.86 14.25
N ASP A 25 -13.00 -30.41 13.10
CA ASP A 25 -13.82 -30.78 11.95
C ASP A 25 -15.12 -29.98 11.71
N GLU A 26 -14.98 -28.74 11.30
CA GLU A 26 -15.89 -28.07 10.37
C GLU A 26 -15.14 -26.94 9.68
N THR A 27 -14.82 -27.13 8.40
CA THR A 27 -14.39 -26.07 7.49
C THR A 27 -15.50 -25.02 7.39
N LYS A 28 -15.48 -24.03 8.28
CA LYS A 28 -16.22 -22.80 8.07
C LYS A 28 -15.48 -22.02 6.99
N TYR A 29 -15.89 -22.20 5.76
CA TYR A 29 -15.67 -21.22 4.72
C TYR A 29 -16.26 -19.92 5.24
N VAL A 30 -15.44 -18.94 5.57
CA VAL A 30 -15.90 -17.56 5.66
C VAL A 30 -16.23 -17.19 4.21
N THR A 31 -17.49 -17.40 3.86
CA THR A 31 -18.05 -16.82 2.64
C THR A 31 -17.82 -15.32 2.77
N GLN A 32 -16.89 -14.79 1.98
CA GLN A 32 -16.80 -13.35 1.77
C GLN A 32 -18.22 -12.88 1.50
N LYS A 33 -18.71 -11.98 2.32
CA LYS A 33 -19.97 -11.28 2.03
C LYS A 33 -19.69 -10.54 0.73
N LYS A 34 -20.13 -11.10 -0.40
CA LYS A 34 -20.18 -10.39 -1.66
C LYS A 34 -20.94 -9.11 -1.35
N THR A 35 -20.25 -8.00 -1.26
CA THR A 35 -20.91 -6.72 -1.04
C THR A 35 -21.72 -6.44 -2.29
N ASN A 36 -23.04 -6.50 -2.18
CA ASN A 36 -23.97 -6.26 -3.30
C ASN A 36 -24.08 -4.75 -3.60
N TYR A 37 -22.97 -4.03 -3.59
CA TYR A 37 -22.98 -2.61 -3.92
C TYR A 37 -22.85 -2.41 -5.44
N PRO A 38 -23.68 -1.52 -6.02
CA PRO A 38 -23.66 -1.29 -7.47
C PRO A 38 -22.32 -0.76 -8.00
N LEU A 39 -21.62 0.04 -7.19
CA LEU A 39 -20.28 0.59 -7.47
C LEU A 39 -19.33 0.17 -6.35
N THR A 40 -18.27 -0.54 -6.68
CA THR A 40 -17.34 -1.12 -5.68
C THR A 40 -15.98 -0.45 -5.67
N ALA A 41 -15.59 0.21 -6.78
CA ALA A 41 -14.35 0.98 -6.84
C ALA A 41 -14.53 2.22 -7.72
N PHE A 42 -13.77 3.26 -7.42
CA PHE A 42 -13.68 4.48 -8.21
C PHE A 42 -12.32 5.13 -8.01
N ALA A 43 -11.66 5.52 -9.09
CA ALA A 43 -10.36 6.19 -9.05
C ALA A 43 -10.25 7.25 -10.14
N VAL A 44 -9.39 8.23 -9.93
CA VAL A 44 -8.99 9.18 -10.96
C VAL A 44 -7.51 8.99 -11.29
N ALA A 45 -7.19 8.96 -12.56
CA ALA A 45 -5.83 8.97 -13.05
C ALA A 45 -5.33 10.41 -13.13
N VAL A 46 -4.18 10.68 -12.54
CA VAL A 46 -3.59 12.00 -12.44
C VAL A 46 -2.19 11.98 -13.05
N ASN A 47 -1.96 12.85 -14.02
CA ASN A 47 -0.64 12.96 -14.62
C ASN A 47 0.16 14.07 -13.92
N ASN A 48 1.30 13.68 -13.36
CA ASN A 48 2.26 14.64 -12.85
C ASN A 48 2.98 15.31 -14.02
N VAL A 49 2.70 16.58 -14.22
CA VAL A 49 3.24 17.36 -15.36
C VAL A 49 4.77 17.56 -15.30
N GLN A 50 5.37 17.42 -14.13
CA GLN A 50 6.82 17.58 -13.96
C GLN A 50 7.59 16.30 -14.26
N THR A 51 7.04 15.15 -13.91
CA THR A 51 7.69 13.84 -14.06
C THR A 51 7.16 13.06 -15.27
N GLY A 52 5.96 13.40 -15.76
CA GLY A 52 5.25 12.64 -16.80
C GLY A 52 4.66 11.31 -16.31
N THR A 53 4.70 11.05 -15.01
CA THR A 53 4.14 9.82 -14.42
C THR A 53 2.65 9.95 -14.19
N THR A 54 1.90 8.85 -14.31
CA THR A 54 0.48 8.79 -13.97
C THR A 54 0.33 8.09 -12.62
N SER A 55 -0.41 8.72 -11.73
CA SER A 55 -0.79 8.16 -10.42
C SER A 55 -2.31 7.99 -10.35
N TYR A 56 -2.77 6.95 -9.64
CA TYR A 56 -4.19 6.71 -9.44
C TYR A 56 -4.59 7.11 -8.02
N TYR A 57 -5.56 8.01 -7.91
CA TYR A 57 -6.13 8.46 -6.65
C TYR A 57 -7.48 7.80 -6.45
N HIS A 58 -7.54 6.88 -5.51
CA HIS A 58 -8.72 6.05 -5.27
C HIS A 58 -9.74 6.79 -4.41
N GLY A 59 -11.00 6.73 -4.81
CA GLY A 59 -12.11 7.33 -4.09
C GLY A 59 -12.61 6.41 -2.97
N LYS A 60 -12.71 6.97 -1.78
CA LYS A 60 -13.42 6.31 -0.69
C LYS A 60 -14.93 6.39 -0.94
N ILE A 61 -15.57 5.25 -1.13
CA ILE A 61 -17.01 5.16 -1.39
C ILE A 61 -17.75 4.93 -0.08
N ASP A 62 -18.54 5.90 0.34
CA ASP A 62 -19.51 5.73 1.42
C ASP A 62 -20.81 5.20 0.82
N GLN A 63 -21.09 3.95 1.05
CA GLN A 63 -22.27 3.26 0.52
C GLN A 63 -23.57 3.64 1.23
N THR A 64 -23.51 4.32 2.37
CA THR A 64 -24.70 4.80 3.10
C THR A 64 -25.14 6.16 2.58
N THR A 65 -24.20 7.06 2.39
CA THR A 65 -24.45 8.42 1.90
C THR A 65 -24.36 8.52 0.38
N HIS A 66 -23.88 7.46 -0.28
CA HIS A 66 -23.57 7.41 -1.71
C HIS A 66 -22.63 8.54 -2.14
N ARG A 67 -21.61 8.78 -1.34
CA ARG A 67 -20.60 9.78 -1.59
C ARG A 67 -19.25 9.12 -1.89
N ILE A 68 -18.59 9.63 -2.91
CA ILE A 68 -17.22 9.23 -3.30
C ILE A 68 -16.30 10.40 -3.00
N GLU A 69 -15.34 10.21 -2.11
CA GLU A 69 -14.36 11.22 -1.77
C GLU A 69 -13.01 10.83 -2.36
N ILE A 70 -12.52 11.63 -3.29
CA ILE A 70 -11.17 11.50 -3.84
C ILE A 70 -10.18 12.10 -2.83
N GLY A 71 -9.06 11.42 -2.60
CA GLY A 71 -7.99 11.91 -1.74
C GLY A 71 -7.37 13.23 -2.24
N THR A 72 -6.50 13.80 -1.42
CA THR A 72 -5.79 15.04 -1.78
C THR A 72 -4.86 14.81 -2.96
N ILE A 73 -4.91 15.68 -3.96
CA ILE A 73 -4.11 15.62 -5.19
C ILE A 73 -3.10 16.75 -5.18
N GLU A 74 -1.89 16.49 -5.67
CA GLU A 74 -0.89 17.54 -5.85
C GLU A 74 -1.38 18.67 -6.76
N ASN A 75 -1.05 19.89 -6.40
CA ASN A 75 -1.51 21.10 -7.10
C ASN A 75 -1.05 21.17 -8.57
N ALA A 76 0.08 20.58 -8.90
CA ALA A 76 0.64 20.62 -10.27
C ALA A 76 0.13 19.49 -11.18
N ASN A 77 -0.77 18.63 -10.71
CA ASN A 77 -1.21 17.45 -11.43
C ASN A 77 -2.49 17.71 -12.23
N VAL A 78 -2.65 16.97 -13.31
CA VAL A 78 -3.82 17.04 -14.18
C VAL A 78 -4.53 15.69 -14.19
N ILE A 79 -5.82 15.71 -13.90
CA ILE A 79 -6.67 14.52 -14.00
C ILE A 79 -6.82 14.18 -15.49
N THR A 80 -6.40 12.99 -15.88
CA THR A 80 -6.38 12.51 -17.28
C THR A 80 -7.33 11.36 -17.54
N GLY A 81 -7.83 10.69 -16.49
CA GLY A 81 -8.71 9.54 -16.64
C GLY A 81 -9.53 9.25 -15.39
N VAL A 82 -10.48 8.37 -15.54
CA VAL A 82 -11.30 7.82 -14.45
C VAL A 82 -11.37 6.32 -14.63
N ASP A 83 -11.23 5.59 -13.54
CA ASP A 83 -11.41 4.13 -13.47
C ASP A 83 -12.46 3.78 -12.43
N TYR A 84 -13.25 2.74 -12.68
CA TYR A 84 -14.30 2.31 -11.75
C TYR A 84 -14.67 0.85 -11.95
N THR A 85 -15.16 0.23 -10.88
CA THR A 85 -15.65 -1.15 -10.92
C THR A 85 -17.12 -1.20 -10.54
N LEU A 86 -17.93 -1.79 -11.41
CA LEU A 86 -19.36 -1.98 -11.20
C LEU A 86 -19.66 -3.44 -10.85
N MET A 87 -20.79 -3.65 -10.21
CA MET A 87 -21.41 -4.97 -10.08
C MET A 87 -21.71 -5.54 -11.48
N ASP A 88 -21.62 -6.87 -11.62
CA ASP A 88 -21.92 -7.55 -12.87
C ASP A 88 -23.29 -7.16 -13.44
N GLY A 89 -23.31 -6.76 -14.70
CA GLY A 89 -24.51 -6.32 -15.41
C GLY A 89 -25.03 -4.94 -15.04
N ALA A 90 -24.32 -4.18 -14.18
CA ALA A 90 -24.67 -2.79 -13.90
C ALA A 90 -24.09 -1.84 -14.96
N ALA A 91 -24.74 -0.69 -15.10
CA ALA A 91 -24.34 0.39 -16.00
C ALA A 91 -24.26 1.71 -15.23
N ILE A 92 -23.33 2.59 -15.63
CA ILE A 92 -23.15 3.93 -15.03
C ILE A 92 -23.48 5.03 -16.03
N SER A 93 -24.14 6.09 -15.58
CA SER A 93 -24.49 7.24 -16.42
C SER A 93 -24.55 8.53 -15.58
N PRO A 94 -24.04 9.68 -16.08
CA PRO A 94 -23.19 9.78 -17.28
C PRO A 94 -21.88 9.01 -17.08
N ASP A 95 -21.20 8.69 -18.18
CA ASP A 95 -19.87 8.09 -18.12
C ASP A 95 -18.93 9.07 -17.38
N PRO A 96 -18.30 8.67 -16.27
CA PRO A 96 -17.41 9.53 -15.49
C PRO A 96 -16.28 10.16 -16.32
N ALA A 97 -15.79 9.46 -17.34
CA ALA A 97 -14.74 9.97 -18.23
C ALA A 97 -15.16 11.23 -18.99
N THR A 98 -16.47 11.50 -19.16
CA THR A 98 -16.97 12.64 -19.92
C THR A 98 -16.85 13.97 -19.20
N PHE A 99 -16.65 14.00 -17.90
CA PHE A 99 -16.56 15.22 -17.11
C PHE A 99 -15.20 15.51 -16.48
N ILE A 100 -14.16 14.79 -16.89
CA ILE A 100 -12.79 15.02 -16.40
C ILE A 100 -12.39 16.50 -16.48
N GLN A 101 -12.75 17.18 -17.54
CA GLN A 101 -12.45 18.62 -17.76
C GLN A 101 -13.29 19.56 -16.89
N ASN A 102 -14.31 19.04 -16.21
CA ASN A 102 -15.26 19.82 -15.39
C ASN A 102 -15.10 19.56 -13.89
N TRP A 103 -13.93 19.15 -13.44
CA TRP A 103 -13.65 18.88 -12.03
C TRP A 103 -13.70 20.13 -11.12
N GLN A 104 -14.21 21.23 -11.62
CA GLN A 104 -14.41 22.47 -10.85
C GLN A 104 -15.59 22.40 -9.87
N LYS A 105 -16.39 21.35 -9.93
CA LYS A 105 -17.57 21.15 -9.06
C LYS A 105 -17.86 19.67 -8.86
N GLU A 106 -18.58 19.36 -7.78
CA GLU A 106 -19.07 17.99 -7.54
C GLU A 106 -19.86 17.47 -8.73
N GLN A 107 -19.64 16.20 -9.05
CA GLN A 107 -20.30 15.49 -10.13
C GLN A 107 -21.22 14.40 -9.56
N LYS A 108 -22.20 13.99 -10.35
CA LYS A 108 -23.08 12.89 -9.98
C LYS A 108 -23.12 11.86 -11.08
N VAL A 109 -23.12 10.60 -10.65
CA VAL A 109 -23.29 9.45 -11.53
C VAL A 109 -24.40 8.56 -10.97
N THR A 110 -25.18 7.94 -11.83
CA THR A 110 -26.19 6.97 -11.45
C THR A 110 -25.77 5.60 -11.94
N VAL A 111 -25.70 4.66 -11.04
CA VAL A 111 -25.44 3.25 -11.37
C VAL A 111 -26.76 2.52 -11.35
N THR A 112 -27.10 1.86 -12.45
CA THR A 112 -28.31 1.05 -12.61
C THR A 112 -27.91 -0.42 -12.73
N THR A 113 -28.43 -1.24 -11.84
CA THR A 113 -28.18 -2.70 -11.82
C THR A 113 -29.04 -3.45 -12.84
N ALA A 114 -28.71 -4.70 -13.10
CA ALA A 114 -29.44 -5.54 -14.07
C ALA A 114 -30.93 -5.73 -13.74
N ASP A 115 -31.33 -5.58 -12.48
CA ASP A 115 -32.71 -5.61 -12.00
C ASP A 115 -33.38 -4.23 -11.99
N ASN A 116 -32.79 -3.25 -12.67
CA ASN A 116 -33.26 -1.86 -12.81
C ASN A 116 -33.32 -1.06 -11.49
N GLN A 117 -32.58 -1.45 -10.47
CA GLN A 117 -32.40 -0.58 -9.29
C GLN A 117 -31.35 0.49 -9.60
N SER A 118 -31.62 1.72 -9.22
CA SER A 118 -30.73 2.85 -9.49
C SER A 118 -30.22 3.50 -8.22
N THR A 119 -28.92 3.73 -8.13
CA THR A 119 -28.25 4.43 -7.04
C THR A 119 -27.45 5.59 -7.60
N THR A 120 -27.67 6.81 -7.08
CA THR A 120 -26.93 7.98 -7.50
C THR A 120 -25.82 8.28 -6.49
N TYR A 121 -24.59 8.31 -6.98
CA TYR A 121 -23.40 8.70 -6.23
C TYR A 121 -23.02 10.14 -6.51
N THR A 122 -22.60 10.86 -5.48
CA THR A 122 -21.99 12.19 -5.60
C THR A 122 -20.49 12.04 -5.49
N ILE A 123 -19.76 12.44 -6.52
CA ILE A 123 -18.29 12.44 -6.54
C ILE A 123 -17.84 13.80 -6.03
N ALA A 124 -17.16 13.81 -4.87
CA ALA A 124 -16.59 15.02 -4.30
C ALA A 124 -15.41 15.49 -5.14
N LEU A 125 -15.22 16.79 -5.20
CA LEU A 125 -14.07 17.38 -5.86
C LEU A 125 -12.78 16.87 -5.24
N PRO A 126 -11.77 16.57 -6.07
CA PRO A 126 -10.42 16.35 -5.57
C PRO A 126 -9.96 17.58 -4.77
N LYS A 127 -9.34 17.32 -3.65
CA LYS A 127 -8.70 18.38 -2.87
C LYS A 127 -7.27 18.55 -3.36
N TYR A 128 -6.88 19.78 -3.61
CA TYR A 128 -5.51 20.14 -3.93
C TYR A 128 -4.87 20.75 -2.68
N ASP A 129 -3.71 20.26 -2.33
CA ASP A 129 -2.96 20.75 -1.19
C ASP A 129 -1.56 21.14 -1.66
N GLU A 130 -1.26 22.44 -1.60
CA GLU A 130 0.04 22.97 -2.01
C GLU A 130 1.20 22.45 -1.14
N THR A 131 0.91 22.02 0.08
CA THR A 131 1.92 21.43 0.96
C THR A 131 2.31 20.01 0.53
N LEU A 132 1.46 19.36 -0.27
CA LEU A 132 1.68 18.02 -0.81
C LEU A 132 2.25 18.01 -2.23
N ARG A 133 2.59 19.18 -2.79
CA ARG A 133 3.13 19.28 -4.16
C ARG A 133 4.43 18.49 -4.40
N ASP A 134 5.13 18.11 -3.34
CA ASP A 134 6.34 17.31 -3.40
C ASP A 134 6.08 15.80 -3.21
N ILE A 135 4.82 15.37 -3.10
CA ILE A 135 4.45 13.94 -3.11
C ILE A 135 4.67 13.43 -4.53
N ILE A 136 5.50 12.41 -4.67
CA ILE A 136 5.75 11.76 -5.96
C ILE A 136 5.05 10.42 -6.09
N PHE A 137 4.59 9.86 -4.98
CA PHE A 137 3.83 8.62 -4.96
C PHE A 137 2.86 8.58 -3.77
N LEU A 138 1.63 8.17 -4.04
CA LEU A 138 0.61 7.91 -3.03
C LEU A 138 -0.23 6.73 -3.48
N ASP A 139 -0.43 5.75 -2.59
CA ASP A 139 -1.40 4.67 -2.78
C ASP A 139 -2.23 4.50 -1.49
N ASP A 140 -3.50 4.77 -1.59
CA ASP A 140 -4.48 4.63 -0.49
C ASP A 140 -5.16 3.24 -0.50
N PHE A 141 -4.81 2.37 -1.44
CA PHE A 141 -5.36 1.01 -1.58
C PHE A 141 -6.90 0.97 -1.60
N ASN A 142 -7.52 1.86 -2.36
CA ASN A 142 -8.99 2.00 -2.37
C ASN A 142 -9.71 1.17 -3.43
N VAL A 143 -9.00 0.47 -4.32
CA VAL A 143 -9.58 -0.45 -5.31
C VAL A 143 -9.43 -1.88 -4.84
N ASN A 144 -10.54 -2.54 -4.56
CA ASN A 144 -10.52 -3.94 -4.13
C ASN A 144 -9.97 -4.87 -5.21
N GLY A 145 -9.23 -5.89 -4.79
CA GLY A 145 -8.64 -6.90 -5.67
C GLY A 145 -7.11 -6.93 -5.55
N ILE A 146 -6.42 -7.21 -6.65
CA ILE A 146 -4.95 -7.18 -6.66
C ILE A 146 -4.44 -5.73 -6.47
N PRO A 147 -3.32 -5.52 -5.76
CA PRO A 147 -2.68 -4.21 -5.68
C PRO A 147 -2.39 -3.66 -7.08
N ASN A 148 -2.50 -2.34 -7.25
CA ASN A 148 -2.33 -1.69 -8.55
C ASN A 148 -1.04 -2.16 -9.26
N PRO A 149 -1.15 -2.88 -10.40
CA PRO A 149 0.01 -3.46 -11.08
C PRO A 149 0.93 -2.42 -11.73
N ASP A 150 0.50 -1.17 -11.86
CA ASP A 150 1.36 -0.08 -12.34
C ASP A 150 2.35 0.37 -11.26
N SER A 151 2.03 0.13 -10.00
CA SER A 151 2.85 0.52 -8.84
C SER A 151 3.48 -0.65 -8.11
N TRP A 152 2.87 -1.83 -8.18
CA TRP A 152 3.24 -2.97 -7.35
C TRP A 152 3.41 -4.27 -8.13
N VAL A 153 4.28 -5.10 -7.60
CA VAL A 153 4.43 -6.51 -7.98
C VAL A 153 4.24 -7.35 -6.73
N LEU A 154 3.56 -8.49 -6.84
CA LEU A 154 3.52 -9.45 -5.75
C LEU A 154 4.90 -10.09 -5.56
N CYS A 155 5.36 -10.17 -4.30
CA CYS A 155 6.64 -10.79 -3.99
C CYS A 155 6.64 -12.27 -4.37
N GLN A 156 7.68 -12.67 -5.07
CA GLN A 156 7.88 -14.04 -5.54
C GLN A 156 8.62 -14.87 -4.50
N ARG A 157 8.33 -16.17 -4.49
CA ARG A 157 9.14 -17.11 -3.72
C ARG A 157 10.59 -17.08 -4.20
N SER A 158 11.51 -17.02 -3.26
CA SER A 158 12.94 -16.97 -3.53
C SER A 158 13.72 -17.86 -2.56
N THR A 159 15.03 -17.89 -2.69
CA THR A 159 15.93 -18.63 -1.80
C THR A 159 16.47 -17.78 -0.65
N SER A 160 16.05 -16.53 -0.54
CA SER A 160 16.40 -15.67 0.60
C SER A 160 15.57 -16.07 1.82
N ASP A 161 16.09 -15.82 3.01
CA ASP A 161 15.43 -16.17 4.27
C ASP A 161 14.04 -15.54 4.39
N TRP A 162 13.87 -14.30 3.88
CA TRP A 162 12.58 -13.61 3.88
C TRP A 162 11.64 -14.06 2.75
N GLY A 163 12.19 -14.63 1.67
CA GLY A 163 11.45 -14.90 0.44
C GLY A 163 11.05 -16.36 0.25
N ASP A 164 11.51 -17.28 1.09
CA ASP A 164 11.28 -18.72 0.90
C ASP A 164 9.82 -19.16 1.11
N GLU A 165 9.04 -18.36 1.84
CA GLU A 165 7.60 -18.58 2.07
C GLU A 165 6.71 -17.60 1.30
N MET A 166 7.28 -16.70 0.47
CA MET A 166 6.50 -15.76 -0.31
C MET A 166 5.62 -16.45 -1.35
N SER A 167 4.45 -15.90 -1.57
CA SER A 167 3.47 -16.41 -2.51
C SER A 167 3.06 -15.30 -3.48
N GLU A 168 3.15 -15.57 -4.78
CA GLU A 168 2.66 -14.67 -5.84
C GLU A 168 1.13 -14.65 -5.95
N SER A 169 0.43 -15.10 -4.92
CA SER A 169 -1.02 -15.22 -4.94
C SER A 169 -1.70 -14.00 -4.34
N ASP A 170 -2.76 -13.55 -4.99
CA ASP A 170 -3.69 -12.56 -4.47
C ASP A 170 -4.53 -13.08 -3.28
N ASP A 171 -4.47 -14.37 -2.97
CA ASP A 171 -5.00 -14.90 -1.71
C ASP A 171 -4.19 -14.43 -0.48
N GLN A 172 -2.91 -14.11 -0.64
CA GLN A 172 -2.01 -13.66 0.43
C GLN A 172 -1.69 -12.17 0.38
N ALA A 173 -1.86 -11.50 -0.78
CA ALA A 173 -1.63 -10.05 -0.90
C ALA A 173 -2.71 -9.43 -1.79
N TYR A 174 -3.64 -8.71 -1.18
CA TYR A 174 -4.80 -8.14 -1.88
C TYR A 174 -5.27 -6.84 -1.22
N VAL A 175 -6.13 -6.12 -1.92
CA VAL A 175 -6.78 -4.90 -1.42
C VAL A 175 -8.24 -5.19 -1.10
N GLU A 176 -8.66 -4.81 0.10
CA GLU A 176 -10.05 -4.92 0.55
C GLU A 176 -10.41 -3.76 1.48
N ASP A 177 -11.55 -3.14 1.25
CA ASP A 177 -12.10 -2.06 2.08
C ASP A 177 -11.10 -0.91 2.35
N GLY A 178 -10.40 -0.48 1.31
CA GLY A 178 -9.45 0.62 1.40
C GLY A 178 -8.16 0.27 2.15
N LYS A 179 -7.73 -0.97 2.07
CA LYS A 179 -6.55 -1.46 2.78
C LYS A 179 -5.83 -2.51 1.94
N LEU A 180 -4.52 -2.42 1.87
CA LEU A 180 -3.71 -3.56 1.50
C LEU A 180 -3.68 -4.56 2.65
N ILE A 181 -3.94 -5.81 2.34
CA ILE A 181 -3.88 -6.94 3.27
C ILE A 181 -2.73 -7.85 2.84
N LEU A 182 -1.77 -8.01 3.73
CA LEU A 182 -0.70 -8.98 3.60
C LEU A 182 -0.94 -10.07 4.65
N LYS A 183 -1.06 -11.29 4.19
CA LYS A 183 -1.48 -12.42 5.02
C LYS A 183 -0.40 -13.48 5.04
N ALA A 184 -0.10 -13.99 6.22
CA ALA A 184 0.69 -15.19 6.41
C ALA A 184 -0.20 -16.31 6.92
N GLU A 185 -0.14 -17.49 6.31
CA GLU A 185 -0.95 -18.63 6.70
C GLU A 185 -0.25 -19.96 6.47
N LYS A 186 -0.69 -20.98 7.19
CA LYS A 186 -0.27 -22.36 7.00
C LYS A 186 -1.34 -23.13 6.24
N ILE A 187 -1.00 -23.63 5.07
CA ILE A 187 -1.88 -24.44 4.22
C ILE A 187 -1.32 -25.86 4.16
N GLY A 188 -1.93 -26.78 4.91
CA GLY A 188 -1.42 -28.13 5.04
C GLY A 188 -0.07 -28.16 5.76
N LYS A 189 1.02 -28.48 5.04
CA LYS A 189 2.39 -28.48 5.57
C LYS A 189 3.21 -27.26 5.14
N GLU A 190 2.69 -26.44 4.27
CA GLU A 190 3.38 -25.27 3.69
C GLU A 190 2.97 -24.00 4.42
N TYR A 191 3.91 -23.08 4.55
CA TYR A 191 3.63 -21.70 4.92
C TYR A 191 3.58 -20.86 3.65
N ARG A 192 2.71 -19.86 3.65
CA ARG A 192 2.59 -18.88 2.57
C ARG A 192 2.44 -17.51 3.18
N ALA A 193 3.20 -16.56 2.65
CA ALA A 193 3.17 -15.17 3.08
C ALA A 193 2.95 -14.26 1.87
N GLY A 194 2.17 -13.19 2.07
CA GLY A 194 1.96 -12.13 1.09
C GLY A 194 2.93 -11.00 1.27
N GLY A 195 3.40 -10.44 0.15
CA GLY A 195 4.21 -9.24 0.09
C GLY A 195 4.01 -8.53 -1.22
N ILE A 196 4.29 -7.24 -1.24
CA ILE A 196 4.33 -6.42 -2.46
C ILE A 196 5.61 -5.63 -2.51
N GLU A 197 6.10 -5.37 -3.71
CA GLU A 197 7.27 -4.54 -3.96
C GLU A 197 7.02 -3.57 -5.13
N SER A 198 7.65 -2.40 -5.08
CA SER A 198 7.58 -1.40 -6.15
C SER A 198 8.73 -1.52 -7.15
N MET A 199 9.42 -2.64 -7.17
CA MET A 199 10.61 -2.85 -7.99
C MET A 199 10.35 -2.66 -9.48
N GLY A 200 11.13 -1.79 -10.11
CA GLY A 200 10.99 -1.44 -11.53
C GLY A 200 9.81 -0.52 -11.85
N LYS A 201 9.13 -0.01 -10.84
CA LYS A 201 7.92 0.83 -11.00
C LYS A 201 8.07 2.18 -10.31
N VAL A 202 8.35 2.19 -9.02
CA VAL A 202 8.53 3.42 -8.23
C VAL A 202 9.85 3.33 -7.49
N ASP A 203 10.69 4.35 -7.68
CA ASP A 203 11.94 4.50 -6.96
C ASP A 203 12.27 5.97 -6.68
N PHE A 204 13.22 6.19 -5.78
CA PHE A 204 13.65 7.52 -5.42
C PHE A 204 15.05 7.49 -4.78
N THR A 205 15.67 8.67 -4.76
CA THR A 205 16.90 8.90 -3.99
C THR A 205 16.69 10.13 -3.10
N PHE A 206 16.78 9.92 -1.80
CA PHE A 206 16.47 10.88 -0.74
C PHE A 206 14.98 11.28 -0.70
N GLY A 207 14.49 11.48 0.49
CA GLY A 207 13.12 11.89 0.73
C GLY A 207 12.53 11.26 1.99
N ARG A 208 11.21 11.27 2.08
CA ARG A 208 10.45 10.70 3.17
C ARG A 208 9.49 9.65 2.68
N VAL A 209 9.48 8.50 3.35
CA VAL A 209 8.48 7.43 3.17
C VAL A 209 7.63 7.36 4.42
N GLU A 210 6.33 7.31 4.26
CA GLU A 210 5.37 7.09 5.34
C GLU A 210 4.45 5.93 4.97
N VAL A 211 4.28 5.01 5.91
CA VAL A 211 3.37 3.88 5.78
C VAL A 211 2.46 3.82 7.00
N ARG A 212 1.16 3.96 6.78
CA ARG A 212 0.18 3.74 7.83
C ARG A 212 -0.21 2.27 7.87
N ALA A 213 0.19 1.57 8.94
CA ALA A 213 -0.02 0.14 9.07
C ALA A 213 -0.41 -0.28 10.49
N ARG A 214 -0.95 -1.49 10.60
CA ARG A 214 -1.11 -2.23 11.85
C ARG A 214 -0.84 -3.71 11.61
N ILE A 215 -0.46 -4.41 12.67
CA ILE A 215 -0.12 -5.84 12.64
C ILE A 215 -1.02 -6.59 13.63
N PRO A 216 -2.30 -6.81 13.30
CA PRO A 216 -3.18 -7.55 14.19
C PRO A 216 -2.86 -9.05 14.13
N ASN A 217 -2.97 -9.73 15.27
CA ASN A 217 -2.83 -11.20 15.36
C ASN A 217 -1.52 -11.72 14.77
N HIS A 218 -0.40 -11.18 15.22
CA HIS A 218 0.92 -11.62 14.80
C HIS A 218 1.18 -13.07 15.28
N PRO A 219 1.22 -14.08 14.40
CA PRO A 219 1.50 -15.46 14.80
C PRO A 219 3.00 -15.65 15.10
N ASP A 220 3.32 -16.64 15.92
CA ASP A 220 4.70 -17.05 16.16
C ASP A 220 5.40 -17.39 14.84
N GLY A 221 6.57 -16.80 14.61
CA GLY A 221 7.38 -17.01 13.42
C GLY A 221 7.05 -16.10 12.24
N ALA A 222 5.99 -15.27 12.33
CA ALA A 222 5.79 -14.21 11.34
C ALA A 222 6.81 -13.08 11.54
N PHE A 223 7.20 -12.45 10.45
CA PHE A 223 8.16 -11.37 10.43
C PHE A 223 7.70 -10.29 9.45
N PRO A 224 6.65 -9.52 9.80
CA PRO A 224 6.23 -8.41 8.96
C PRO A 224 7.26 -7.29 8.96
N ALA A 225 7.50 -6.73 7.76
CA ALA A 225 8.46 -5.67 7.56
C ALA A 225 7.97 -4.63 6.53
N ILE A 226 8.44 -3.39 6.73
CA ILE A 226 8.33 -2.28 5.79
C ILE A 226 9.75 -1.78 5.57
N TRP A 227 10.25 -1.91 4.36
CA TRP A 227 11.67 -1.72 4.09
C TRP A 227 11.96 -1.25 2.67
N LEU A 228 13.18 -0.78 2.44
CA LEU A 228 13.65 -0.25 1.17
C LEU A 228 14.89 -1.02 0.71
N MET A 229 14.87 -1.40 -0.56
CA MET A 229 16.00 -2.02 -1.26
C MET A 229 16.37 -1.23 -2.52
N PRO A 230 17.62 -1.34 -2.99
CA PRO A 230 18.00 -0.79 -4.29
C PRO A 230 17.17 -1.42 -5.42
N GLN A 231 16.95 -0.67 -6.49
CA GLN A 231 16.37 -1.20 -7.72
C GLN A 231 17.30 -2.26 -8.34
N LYS A 232 16.73 -3.24 -9.06
CA LYS A 232 17.50 -4.27 -9.79
C LYS A 232 18.54 -3.69 -10.75
N SER A 233 18.28 -2.51 -11.28
CA SER A 233 19.18 -1.77 -12.15
C SER A 233 20.36 -1.12 -11.42
N ALA A 234 20.32 -1.04 -10.09
CA ALA A 234 21.40 -0.45 -9.31
C ALA A 234 22.65 -1.35 -9.37
N PRO A 235 23.86 -0.80 -9.54
CA PRO A 235 25.07 -1.58 -9.72
C PRO A 235 25.38 -2.56 -8.58
N LEU A 236 24.93 -2.24 -7.36
CA LEU A 236 25.21 -3.04 -6.16
C LEU A 236 24.02 -3.87 -5.69
N TYR A 237 22.92 -3.92 -6.47
CA TYR A 237 21.69 -4.66 -6.09
C TYR A 237 21.96 -6.13 -5.71
N SER A 238 22.75 -6.82 -6.52
CA SER A 238 23.02 -8.26 -6.35
C SER A 238 24.11 -8.57 -5.32
N SER A 239 24.68 -7.56 -4.69
CA SER A 239 25.79 -7.70 -3.75
C SER A 239 25.42 -7.27 -2.33
N TRP A 240 24.23 -7.67 -1.88
CA TRP A 240 23.83 -7.39 -0.49
C TRP A 240 24.92 -7.81 0.50
N PRO A 241 25.23 -6.97 1.52
CA PRO A 241 24.57 -5.71 1.89
C PRO A 241 25.19 -4.46 1.23
N ASN A 242 26.02 -4.58 0.20
CA ASN A 242 26.75 -3.44 -0.39
C ASN A 242 25.81 -2.40 -1.04
N GLY A 243 24.67 -2.83 -1.52
CA GLY A 243 23.66 -1.93 -2.08
C GLY A 243 22.91 -1.10 -1.03
N GLY A 244 23.02 -1.51 0.22
CA GLY A 244 22.25 -0.93 1.34
C GLY A 244 20.83 -1.50 1.44
N GLU A 245 20.28 -1.41 2.66
CA GLU A 245 18.90 -1.74 3.00
C GLU A 245 18.47 -0.83 4.14
N ILE A 246 17.23 -0.34 4.11
CA ILE A 246 16.68 0.52 5.17
C ILE A 246 15.36 -0.10 5.62
N ASP A 247 15.36 -0.62 6.84
CA ASP A 247 14.19 -1.22 7.46
C ASP A 247 13.46 -0.16 8.26
N ILE A 248 12.32 0.28 7.74
CA ILE A 248 11.50 1.33 8.35
C ILE A 248 10.77 0.77 9.56
N MET A 249 10.31 -0.46 9.46
CA MET A 249 9.64 -1.20 10.52
C MET A 249 9.87 -2.69 10.32
N GLU A 250 10.34 -3.33 11.36
CA GLU A 250 10.39 -4.78 11.48
C GLU A 250 9.76 -5.18 12.81
N HIS A 251 8.89 -6.18 12.78
CA HIS A 251 8.33 -6.75 14.00
C HIS A 251 8.69 -8.24 14.09
N ILE A 252 9.52 -8.55 15.06
CA ILE A 252 10.09 -9.87 15.27
C ILE A 252 9.52 -10.45 16.55
N ARG A 253 8.97 -11.66 16.49
CA ARG A 253 8.37 -12.33 17.64
C ARG A 253 7.15 -11.58 18.19
N GLN A 254 6.73 -11.90 19.40
CA GLN A 254 5.59 -11.28 20.09
C GLN A 254 6.08 -10.27 21.14
N GLU A 255 6.97 -9.40 20.74
CA GLU A 255 7.49 -8.33 21.58
C GLU A 255 6.70 -7.04 21.32
N ASP A 256 6.42 -6.25 22.35
CA ASP A 256 5.79 -4.94 22.19
C ASP A 256 6.79 -3.89 21.63
N VAL A 257 7.64 -4.33 20.70
CA VAL A 257 8.75 -3.56 20.15
C VAL A 257 8.79 -3.74 18.64
N ILE A 258 9.02 -2.66 17.94
CA ILE A 258 9.44 -2.68 16.53
C ILE A 258 10.90 -2.29 16.41
N TYR A 259 11.55 -2.79 15.39
CA TYR A 259 12.95 -2.51 15.08
C TYR A 259 13.05 -1.66 13.82
N GLN A 260 14.11 -0.87 13.74
CA GLN A 260 14.47 -0.02 12.63
C GLN A 260 15.95 -0.17 12.39
N THR A 261 16.36 -0.55 11.18
CA THR A 261 17.73 -0.95 10.92
C THR A 261 18.25 -0.38 9.60
N VAL A 262 19.54 -0.19 9.49
CA VAL A 262 20.23 0.11 8.24
C VAL A 262 21.32 -0.93 8.05
N HIS A 263 21.19 -1.73 6.99
CA HIS A 263 22.21 -2.69 6.60
C HIS A 263 23.09 -2.13 5.48
N THR A 264 24.38 -2.18 5.69
CA THR A 264 25.41 -1.80 4.73
C THR A 264 26.63 -2.72 4.90
N HIS A 265 27.56 -2.67 3.97
CA HIS A 265 28.83 -3.34 4.15
C HIS A 265 29.51 -3.00 5.49
N TYR A 266 29.48 -1.73 5.90
CA TYR A 266 30.07 -1.32 7.16
C TYR A 266 29.37 -1.93 8.38
N THR A 267 28.04 -1.88 8.37
CA THR A 267 27.25 -2.29 9.54
C THR A 267 27.11 -3.80 9.66
N TYR A 268 27.11 -4.52 8.53
CA TYR A 268 26.90 -5.95 8.47
C TYR A 268 28.24 -6.72 8.36
N ASP A 269 29.01 -6.49 7.31
CA ASP A 269 30.23 -7.26 7.05
C ASP A 269 31.39 -6.85 7.97
N LEU A 270 31.60 -5.55 8.18
CA LEU A 270 32.66 -5.02 9.02
C LEU A 270 32.25 -4.86 10.48
N ASN A 271 30.97 -5.03 10.79
CA ASN A 271 30.39 -4.90 12.13
C ASN A 271 30.71 -3.54 12.79
N ILE A 272 30.78 -2.47 12.01
CA ILE A 272 30.99 -1.10 12.52
C ILE A 272 29.62 -0.52 12.88
N LYS A 273 29.43 -0.24 14.18
CA LYS A 273 28.17 0.26 14.76
C LYS A 273 28.27 1.71 15.27
N ASP A 274 29.15 2.48 14.70
CA ASP A 274 29.29 3.92 14.97
C ASP A 274 29.33 4.67 13.62
N PRO A 275 28.26 5.41 13.27
CA PRO A 275 27.02 5.62 14.05
C PRO A 275 26.19 4.34 14.25
N ILE A 276 25.31 4.36 15.26
CA ILE A 276 24.37 3.27 15.54
C ILE A 276 23.52 3.00 14.28
N ASN A 277 23.44 1.74 13.87
CA ASN A 277 22.71 1.34 12.68
C ASN A 277 21.33 0.72 12.95
N SER A 278 21.00 0.46 14.21
CA SER A 278 19.73 -0.16 14.58
C SER A 278 19.18 0.48 15.86
N THR A 279 17.88 0.64 15.90
CA THR A 279 17.16 1.11 17.09
C THR A 279 15.87 0.33 17.25
N SER A 280 15.21 0.49 18.38
CA SER A 280 13.90 -0.11 18.62
C SER A 280 13.02 0.85 19.43
N VAL A 281 11.72 0.72 19.25
CA VAL A 281 10.74 1.51 19.97
C VAL A 281 9.55 0.65 20.37
N THR A 282 9.08 0.84 21.61
CA THR A 282 7.83 0.21 22.07
C THR A 282 6.65 0.94 21.44
N CYS A 283 5.78 0.20 20.77
CA CYS A 283 4.53 0.73 20.24
C CYS A 283 3.43 -0.33 20.29
N ASN A 284 2.18 0.11 20.33
CA ASN A 284 1.06 -0.80 20.13
C ASN A 284 0.88 -1.07 18.62
N TYR A 285 1.60 -2.06 18.11
CA TYR A 285 1.60 -2.41 16.68
C TYR A 285 0.26 -3.00 16.20
N GLU A 286 -0.62 -3.45 17.11
CA GLU A 286 -1.96 -3.91 16.75
C GLU A 286 -2.89 -2.76 16.36
N ASP A 287 -2.62 -1.56 16.82
CA ASP A 287 -3.30 -0.33 16.41
C ASP A 287 -2.63 0.29 15.19
N TRP A 288 -3.33 1.23 14.58
CA TRP A 288 -2.83 2.00 13.46
C TRP A 288 -1.71 2.95 13.87
N ASN A 289 -0.52 2.74 13.33
CA ASN A 289 0.62 3.62 13.47
C ASN A 289 1.06 4.15 12.09
N ILE A 290 1.83 5.23 12.09
CA ILE A 290 2.54 5.73 10.92
C ILE A 290 4.01 5.44 11.11
N TYR A 291 4.53 4.49 10.35
CA TYR A 291 5.95 4.17 10.31
C TYR A 291 6.60 4.97 9.20
N ALA A 292 7.65 5.71 9.51
CA ALA A 292 8.27 6.57 8.52
C ALA A 292 9.79 6.60 8.61
N VAL A 293 10.41 6.90 7.46
CA VAL A 293 11.83 7.22 7.35
C VAL A 293 12.03 8.51 6.58
N GLU A 294 12.93 9.34 7.04
CA GLU A 294 13.48 10.48 6.32
C GLU A 294 14.94 10.17 5.96
N TRP A 295 15.20 10.08 4.67
CA TRP A 295 16.53 9.80 4.13
C TRP A 295 17.05 11.05 3.43
N THR A 296 18.15 11.59 3.94
CA THR A 296 18.88 12.73 3.37
C THR A 296 20.30 12.32 3.00
N GLU A 297 21.07 13.22 2.40
CA GLU A 297 22.49 12.95 2.13
C GLU A 297 23.31 12.70 3.40
N ASP A 298 22.90 13.28 4.52
CA ASP A 298 23.71 13.32 5.74
C ASP A 298 23.22 12.32 6.81
N LYS A 299 21.95 11.91 6.74
CA LYS A 299 21.35 11.07 7.78
C LYS A 299 20.10 10.32 7.35
N ILE A 300 19.80 9.27 8.09
CA ILE A 300 18.53 8.57 8.11
C ILE A 300 17.87 8.82 9.46
N THR A 301 16.60 9.20 9.46
CA THR A 301 15.81 9.42 10.68
C THR A 301 14.52 8.63 10.59
N PHE A 302 14.25 7.80 11.59
CA PHE A 302 13.03 7.01 11.68
C PHE A 302 12.01 7.69 12.59
N PHE A 303 10.72 7.38 12.34
CA PHE A 303 9.58 7.90 13.09
C PHE A 303 8.53 6.79 13.27
N VAL A 304 7.84 6.83 14.41
CA VAL A 304 6.68 6.00 14.74
C VAL A 304 5.67 6.84 15.48
#